data_0c5c43562c68945209e3782b5b9da77b
#
_entry.id   0c5c43562c68945209e3782b5b9da77b
#
_cell.length_a   1.000
_cell.length_b   1.000
_cell.length_c   1.000
_cell.angle_alpha   90.00
_cell.angle_beta   90.00
_cell.angle_gamma   90.00
#
_symmetry.space_group_name_H-M   'P 1'
#
loop_
_entity.id
_entity.type
_entity.pdbx_description
1 polymer ?
#
loop_
_entity_poly.entity_id
_entity_poly.type
_entity_poly.pdbx_seq_one_letter_code
_entity_poly.pdbx_strand_id
1 'polypeptide(L)'
;MTNDYQFYQMPNLGCQLGKAYQRLLSQLASALAEAGLDVTTSEYLVLRALYTSDGLQPCEIAALLSKDRAAVSRSVTAMAEKGLVVTEPVSHKCLRVFLSEKGRGIEPEIMKVSEARHQALVGLVSPEELKSFVKVLNLITNQTDK
;
A
#
# COMPACT_ATOMS: atom_id res chain seq x y z
N MET A 1 29.52 -11.15 -2.53
CA MET A 1 29.76 -10.52 -3.85
C MET A 1 28.64 -10.92 -4.80
N THR A 2 27.80 -9.99 -5.15
CA THR A 2 26.87 -10.17 -6.26
C THR A 2 27.72 -10.31 -7.52
N ASN A 3 27.68 -11.46 -8.13
CA ASN A 3 28.34 -11.70 -9.39
C ASN A 3 27.62 -10.83 -10.44
N ASP A 4 28.25 -9.79 -10.94
CA ASP A 4 27.71 -8.91 -11.98
C ASP A 4 27.15 -9.72 -13.17
N TYR A 5 27.70 -10.88 -13.37
CA TYR A 5 27.26 -11.81 -14.41
C TYR A 5 25.84 -12.35 -14.16
N GLN A 6 25.48 -12.60 -12.91
CA GLN A 6 24.11 -13.02 -12.57
C GLN A 6 23.10 -11.89 -12.75
N PHE A 7 23.52 -10.65 -12.57
CA PHE A 7 22.68 -9.48 -12.76
C PHE A 7 22.21 -9.37 -14.22
N TYR A 8 23.12 -9.58 -15.17
CA TYR A 8 22.77 -9.53 -16.60
C TYR A 8 22.04 -10.76 -17.11
N GLN A 9 22.07 -11.86 -16.36
CA GLN A 9 21.32 -13.07 -16.69
C GLN A 9 19.96 -13.13 -16.02
N MET A 10 19.66 -12.19 -15.14
CA MET A 10 18.33 -12.11 -14.56
C MET A 10 17.29 -11.77 -15.62
N PRO A 11 16.19 -12.54 -15.66
CA PRO A 11 15.28 -12.46 -16.79
C PRO A 11 14.61 -11.09 -16.92
N ASN A 12 14.55 -10.29 -15.84
CA ASN A 12 13.80 -9.04 -15.92
C ASN A 12 13.88 -8.25 -14.61
N LEU A 13 14.27 -7.00 -14.69
CA LEU A 13 14.29 -6.09 -13.53
C LEU A 13 12.89 -5.87 -12.97
N GLY A 14 11.88 -5.78 -13.84
CA GLY A 14 10.48 -5.66 -13.42
C GLY A 14 10.02 -6.86 -12.60
N CYS A 15 10.41 -8.08 -12.98
CA CYS A 15 10.11 -9.28 -12.19
C CYS A 15 10.79 -9.23 -10.82
N GLN A 16 12.01 -8.71 -10.75
CA GLN A 16 12.74 -8.58 -9.50
C GLN A 16 12.07 -7.56 -8.57
N LEU A 17 11.63 -6.43 -9.11
CA LEU A 17 10.85 -5.44 -8.37
C LEU A 17 9.53 -6.04 -7.86
N GLY A 18 8.86 -6.83 -8.71
CA GLY A 18 7.64 -7.53 -8.34
C GLY A 18 7.85 -8.50 -7.18
N LYS A 19 8.91 -9.28 -7.22
CA LYS A 19 9.28 -10.19 -6.12
C LYS A 19 9.56 -9.43 -4.82
N ALA A 20 10.30 -8.34 -4.90
CA ALA A 20 10.61 -7.50 -3.75
C ALA A 20 9.32 -6.93 -3.15
N TYR A 21 8.42 -6.42 -3.97
CA TYR A 21 7.13 -5.91 -3.54
C TYR A 21 6.28 -6.99 -2.86
N GLN A 22 6.19 -8.17 -3.45
CA GLN A 22 5.45 -9.30 -2.86
C GLN A 22 6.03 -9.70 -1.50
N ARG A 23 7.36 -9.66 -1.36
CA ARG A 23 8.01 -9.93 -0.08
C ARG A 23 7.63 -8.88 0.97
N LEU A 24 7.61 -7.62 0.59
CA LEU A 24 7.21 -6.53 1.49
C LEU A 24 5.75 -6.68 1.93
N LEU A 25 4.85 -7.05 1.00
CA LEU A 25 3.44 -7.30 1.32
C LEU A 25 3.28 -8.48 2.29
N SER A 26 4.02 -9.56 2.08
CA SER A 26 4.00 -10.73 2.96
C SER A 26 4.45 -10.38 4.38
N GLN A 27 5.53 -9.60 4.49
CA GLN A 27 6.02 -9.11 5.79
C GLN A 27 5.03 -8.19 6.47
N LEU A 28 4.38 -7.33 5.71
CA LEU A 28 3.33 -6.44 6.23
C LEU A 28 2.13 -7.26 6.75
N ALA A 29 1.70 -8.27 6.00
CA ALA A 29 0.60 -9.14 6.43
C ALA A 29 0.92 -9.81 7.77
N SER A 30 2.14 -10.33 7.93
CA SER A 30 2.59 -10.92 9.17
C SER A 30 2.61 -9.92 10.33
N ALA A 31 3.11 -8.71 10.06
CA ALA A 31 3.17 -7.66 11.08
C ALA A 31 1.78 -7.21 11.54
N LEU A 32 0.83 -7.10 10.62
CA LEU A 32 -0.56 -6.77 10.96
C LEU A 32 -1.19 -7.87 11.84
N ALA A 33 -0.98 -9.13 11.47
CA ALA A 33 -1.48 -10.27 12.24
C ALA A 33 -0.86 -10.33 13.64
N GLU A 34 0.45 -10.13 13.75
CA GLU A 34 1.16 -10.10 15.03
C GLU A 34 0.69 -8.95 15.94
N ALA A 35 0.27 -7.84 15.35
CA ALA A 35 -0.30 -6.72 16.09
C ALA A 35 -1.76 -6.96 16.51
N GLY A 36 -2.35 -8.10 16.13
CA GLY A 36 -3.74 -8.42 16.44
C GLY A 36 -4.76 -7.66 15.61
N LEU A 37 -4.34 -7.09 14.48
CA LEU A 37 -5.21 -6.32 13.59
C LEU A 37 -5.82 -7.23 12.53
N ASP A 38 -7.15 -7.24 12.47
CA ASP A 38 -7.89 -7.96 11.41
C ASP A 38 -8.01 -7.08 10.17
N VAL A 39 -6.86 -6.85 9.54
CA VAL A 39 -6.73 -5.97 8.38
C VAL A 39 -5.82 -6.65 7.38
N THR A 40 -6.30 -6.82 6.15
CA THR A 40 -5.49 -7.33 5.04
C THR A 40 -4.55 -6.24 4.53
N THR A 41 -3.54 -6.61 3.75
CA THR A 41 -2.63 -5.63 3.14
C THR A 41 -3.37 -4.67 2.21
N SER A 42 -4.36 -5.16 1.47
CA SER A 42 -5.20 -4.33 0.60
C SER A 42 -6.02 -3.32 1.42
N GLU A 43 -6.60 -3.78 2.52
CA GLU A 43 -7.35 -2.91 3.44
C GLU A 43 -6.45 -1.89 4.14
N TYR A 44 -5.25 -2.30 4.52
CA TYR A 44 -4.23 -1.40 5.07
C TYR A 44 -3.93 -0.24 4.12
N LEU A 45 -3.76 -0.53 2.83
CA LEU A 45 -3.48 0.52 1.84
C LEU A 45 -4.65 1.50 1.71
N VAL A 46 -5.88 0.99 1.74
CA VAL A 46 -7.08 1.85 1.71
C VAL A 46 -7.15 2.71 2.98
N LEU A 47 -6.91 2.12 4.15
CA LEU A 47 -6.87 2.89 5.41
C LEU A 47 -5.83 4.01 5.34
N ARG A 48 -4.63 3.71 4.84
CA ARG A 48 -3.57 4.70 4.70
C ARG A 48 -4.00 5.87 3.81
N ALA A 49 -4.69 5.59 2.71
CA ALA A 49 -5.23 6.61 1.83
C ALA A 49 -6.26 7.47 2.55
N LEU A 50 -7.18 6.85 3.28
CA LEU A 50 -8.24 7.54 4.00
C LEU A 50 -7.73 8.35 5.20
N TYR A 51 -6.68 7.88 5.87
CA TYR A 51 -6.04 8.65 6.96
C TYR A 51 -5.40 9.95 6.43
N THR A 52 -4.96 9.93 5.18
CA THR A 52 -4.42 11.13 4.52
C THR A 52 -5.53 12.06 4.07
N SER A 53 -6.60 11.50 3.49
CA SER A 53 -7.74 12.27 2.98
C SER A 53 -9.00 11.41 3.07
N ASP A 54 -9.83 11.68 4.06
CA ASP A 54 -11.09 10.96 4.25
C ASP A 54 -12.12 11.34 3.19
N GLY A 55 -13.09 10.48 2.94
CA GLY A 55 -14.20 10.76 2.02
C GLY A 55 -13.82 10.63 0.55
N LEU A 56 -12.81 9.82 0.23
CA LEU A 56 -12.42 9.56 -1.15
C LEU A 56 -13.42 8.63 -1.85
N GLN A 57 -13.54 8.81 -3.17
CA GLN A 57 -14.26 7.87 -4.02
C GLN A 57 -13.37 6.65 -4.31
N PRO A 58 -13.94 5.46 -4.56
CA PRO A 58 -13.14 4.28 -4.92
C PRO A 58 -12.20 4.51 -6.11
N CYS A 59 -12.62 5.28 -7.11
CA CYS A 59 -11.75 5.61 -8.25
C CYS A 59 -10.56 6.47 -7.84
N GLU A 60 -10.74 7.38 -6.90
CA GLU A 60 -9.66 8.20 -6.36
C GLU A 60 -8.67 7.36 -5.55
N ILE A 61 -9.19 6.43 -4.73
CA ILE A 61 -8.35 5.48 -3.98
C ILE A 61 -7.54 4.61 -4.94
N ALA A 62 -8.20 4.08 -5.98
CA ALA A 62 -7.55 3.24 -7.00
C ALA A 62 -6.40 3.99 -7.70
N ALA A 63 -6.63 5.26 -8.06
CA ALA A 63 -5.61 6.10 -8.67
C ALA A 63 -4.42 6.32 -7.73
N LEU A 64 -4.67 6.64 -6.46
CA LEU A 64 -3.62 6.86 -5.46
C LEU A 64 -2.79 5.61 -5.23
N LEU A 65 -3.41 4.43 -5.22
CA LEU A 65 -2.74 3.16 -4.91
C LEU A 65 -2.22 2.45 -6.16
N SER A 66 -2.45 3.01 -7.35
CA SER A 66 -2.13 2.36 -8.63
C SER A 66 -2.73 0.96 -8.71
N LYS A 67 -4.00 0.83 -8.30
CA LYS A 67 -4.75 -0.42 -8.31
C LYS A 67 -5.98 -0.29 -9.20
N ASP A 68 -6.56 -1.45 -9.58
CA ASP A 68 -7.79 -1.42 -10.34
C ASP A 68 -8.99 -1.13 -9.43
N ARG A 69 -10.03 -0.51 -9.99
CA ARG A 69 -11.23 -0.09 -9.25
C ARG A 69 -11.99 -1.27 -8.65
N ALA A 70 -12.00 -2.40 -9.34
CA ALA A 70 -12.70 -3.59 -8.85
C ALA A 70 -12.05 -4.14 -7.58
N ALA A 71 -10.70 -4.16 -7.53
CA ALA A 71 -9.96 -4.57 -6.35
C ALA A 71 -10.23 -3.64 -5.16
N VAL A 72 -10.24 -2.32 -5.39
CA VAL A 72 -10.55 -1.33 -4.36
C VAL A 72 -11.99 -1.50 -3.86
N SER A 73 -12.94 -1.69 -4.78
CA SER A 73 -14.35 -1.89 -4.41
C SER A 73 -14.54 -3.14 -3.55
N ARG A 74 -13.84 -4.23 -3.86
CA ARG A 74 -13.88 -5.45 -3.03
C ARG A 74 -13.32 -5.19 -1.63
N SER A 75 -12.21 -4.47 -1.53
CA SER A 75 -11.61 -4.10 -0.25
C SER A 75 -12.55 -3.23 0.57
N VAL A 76 -13.16 -2.22 -0.05
CA VAL A 76 -14.12 -1.32 0.61
C VAL A 76 -15.33 -2.11 1.13
N THR A 77 -15.87 -3.03 0.35
CA THR A 77 -17.00 -3.88 0.78
C THR A 77 -16.61 -4.70 2.02
N ALA A 78 -15.45 -5.35 1.99
CA ALA A 78 -14.96 -6.14 3.12
C ALA A 78 -14.72 -5.26 4.36
N MET A 79 -14.18 -4.06 4.17
CA MET A 79 -13.94 -3.10 5.27
C MET A 79 -15.26 -2.59 5.87
N ALA A 80 -16.27 -2.37 5.05
CA ALA A 80 -17.59 -1.98 5.53
C ALA A 80 -18.20 -3.09 6.38
N GLU A 81 -18.07 -4.34 5.98
CA GLU A 81 -18.52 -5.51 6.76
C GLU A 81 -17.79 -5.63 8.10
N LYS A 82 -16.51 -5.27 8.14
CA LYS A 82 -15.72 -5.23 9.38
C LYS A 82 -16.02 -4.00 10.24
N GLY A 83 -16.79 -3.06 9.74
CA GLY A 83 -17.11 -1.82 10.44
C GLY A 83 -15.99 -0.78 10.44
N LEU A 84 -15.02 -0.90 9.55
CA LEU A 84 -13.88 0.02 9.46
C LEU A 84 -14.18 1.28 8.66
N VAL A 85 -15.11 1.19 7.71
CA VAL A 85 -15.53 2.29 6.87
C VAL A 85 -17.04 2.31 6.73
N VAL A 86 -17.57 3.50 6.37
CA VAL A 86 -18.95 3.69 5.95
C VAL A 86 -18.94 4.32 4.56
N THR A 87 -19.91 3.96 3.75
CA THR A 87 -20.06 4.51 2.40
C THR A 87 -21.28 5.39 2.31
N GLU A 88 -21.14 6.53 1.65
CA GLU A 88 -22.24 7.47 1.42
C GLU A 88 -22.44 7.66 -0.09
N PRO A 89 -23.65 7.40 -0.61
CA PRO A 89 -23.92 7.67 -2.01
C PRO A 89 -23.96 9.19 -2.25
N VAL A 90 -23.22 9.62 -3.30
CA VAL A 90 -23.21 11.02 -3.74
C VAL A 90 -24.14 11.20 -4.95
N SER A 91 -24.22 10.15 -5.81
CA SER A 91 -25.08 10.09 -6.98
C SER A 91 -25.36 8.63 -7.33
N HIS A 92 -26.16 8.36 -8.37
CA HIS A 92 -26.49 7.00 -8.80
C HIS A 92 -25.27 6.12 -9.10
N LYS A 93 -24.11 6.71 -9.42
CA LYS A 93 -22.92 5.99 -9.83
C LYS A 93 -21.69 6.28 -8.97
N CYS A 94 -21.84 7.13 -7.96
CA CYS A 94 -20.73 7.61 -7.16
C CYS A 94 -21.03 7.44 -5.67
N LEU A 95 -20.07 6.91 -4.95
CA LEU A 95 -20.12 6.88 -3.48
C LEU A 95 -18.81 7.40 -2.92
N ARG A 96 -18.84 7.88 -1.69
CA ARG A 96 -17.64 8.27 -0.95
C ARG A 96 -17.43 7.29 0.20
N VAL A 97 -16.17 7.04 0.49
CA VAL A 97 -15.74 6.12 1.55
C VAL A 97 -15.19 6.94 2.71
N PHE A 98 -15.79 6.78 3.87
CA PHE A 98 -15.38 7.48 5.09
C PHE A 98 -14.91 6.48 6.14
N LEU A 99 -13.94 6.87 6.92
CA LEU A 99 -13.55 6.11 8.09
C LEU A 99 -14.69 6.08 9.10
N SER A 100 -14.96 4.91 9.66
CA SER A 100 -15.85 4.78 10.81
C SER A 100 -15.10 5.19 12.08
N GLU A 101 -15.80 5.28 13.21
CA GLU A 101 -15.17 5.48 14.51
C GLU A 101 -14.14 4.38 14.82
N LYS A 102 -14.49 3.12 14.51
CA LYS A 102 -13.58 1.97 14.64
C LYS A 102 -12.36 2.12 13.74
N GLY A 103 -12.55 2.51 12.48
CA GLY A 103 -11.46 2.73 11.54
C GLY A 103 -10.51 3.82 11.99
N ARG A 104 -11.01 4.91 12.55
CA ARG A 104 -10.21 5.97 13.15
C ARG A 104 -9.51 5.50 14.42
N GLY A 105 -10.18 4.69 15.22
CA GLY A 105 -9.66 4.20 16.50
C GLY A 105 -8.44 3.30 16.37
N ILE A 106 -8.30 2.58 15.26
CA ILE A 106 -7.13 1.71 15.03
C ILE A 106 -5.97 2.42 14.33
N GLU A 107 -6.12 3.69 13.98
CA GLU A 107 -5.06 4.45 13.30
C GLU A 107 -3.72 4.40 14.04
N PRO A 108 -3.65 4.61 15.37
CA PRO A 108 -2.36 4.53 16.07
C PRO A 108 -1.65 3.18 15.90
N GLU A 109 -2.37 2.07 15.97
CA GLU A 109 -1.82 0.74 15.79
C GLU A 109 -1.37 0.50 14.34
N ILE A 110 -2.16 0.95 13.37
CA ILE A 110 -1.80 0.88 11.94
C ILE A 110 -0.53 1.69 11.69
N MET A 111 -0.45 2.91 12.21
CA MET A 111 0.73 3.77 12.01
C MET A 111 1.96 3.20 12.69
N LYS A 112 1.80 2.53 13.84
CA LYS A 112 2.92 1.86 14.50
C LYS A 112 3.49 0.72 13.66
N VAL A 113 2.63 -0.10 13.07
CA VAL A 113 3.07 -1.16 12.14
C VAL A 113 3.76 -0.54 10.94
N SER A 114 3.17 0.50 10.35
CA SER A 114 3.72 1.21 9.21
C SER A 114 5.13 1.75 9.49
N GLU A 115 5.31 2.41 10.63
CA GLU A 115 6.61 2.99 11.00
C GLU A 115 7.65 1.89 11.23
N ALA A 116 7.29 0.81 11.92
CA ALA A 116 8.21 -0.30 12.15
C ALA A 116 8.65 -0.95 10.84
N ARG A 117 7.74 -1.12 9.89
CA ARG A 117 8.07 -1.67 8.57
C ARG A 117 8.94 -0.71 7.76
N HIS A 118 8.67 0.58 7.85
CA HIS A 118 9.48 1.61 7.19
C HIS A 118 10.93 1.58 7.73
N GLN A 119 11.09 1.58 9.05
CA GLN A 119 12.41 1.54 9.68
C GLN A 119 13.18 0.26 9.32
N ALA A 120 12.50 -0.88 9.28
CA ALA A 120 13.11 -2.12 8.87
C ALA A 120 13.63 -2.08 7.43
N LEU A 121 12.90 -1.41 6.54
CA LEU A 121 13.27 -1.28 5.13
C LEU A 121 14.43 -0.31 4.94
N VAL A 122 14.36 0.89 5.49
CA VAL A 122 15.41 1.91 5.32
C VAL A 122 16.71 1.50 6.03
N GLY A 123 16.63 0.67 7.05
CA GLY A 123 17.80 0.15 7.76
C GLY A 123 18.63 -0.87 6.95
N LEU A 124 18.11 -1.33 5.81
CA LEU A 124 18.84 -2.28 4.96
C LEU A 124 19.96 -1.63 4.14
N VAL A 125 19.93 -0.33 3.97
CA VAL A 125 20.82 0.40 3.06
C VAL A 125 21.35 1.65 3.73
N SER A 126 22.42 2.23 3.16
CA SER A 126 22.93 3.52 3.60
C SER A 126 21.99 4.65 3.16
N PRO A 127 22.07 5.85 3.80
CA PRO A 127 21.28 7.00 3.37
C PRO A 127 21.50 7.38 1.90
N GLU A 128 22.71 7.25 1.40
CA GLU A 128 23.05 7.54 -0.01
C GLU A 128 22.41 6.54 -0.96
N GLU A 129 22.46 5.25 -0.61
CA GLU A 129 21.81 4.18 -1.38
C GLU A 129 20.31 4.37 -1.40
N LEU A 130 19.71 4.71 -0.26
CA LEU A 130 18.28 4.99 -0.15
C LEU A 130 17.87 6.14 -1.06
N LYS A 131 18.62 7.24 -1.04
CA LYS A 131 18.37 8.41 -1.88
C LYS A 131 18.39 8.04 -3.37
N SER A 132 19.39 7.27 -3.80
CA SER A 132 19.50 6.80 -5.18
C SER A 132 18.36 5.87 -5.56
N PHE A 133 17.98 4.96 -4.65
CA PHE A 133 16.89 4.02 -4.86
C PHE A 133 15.55 4.73 -5.02
N VAL A 134 15.25 5.69 -4.15
CA VAL A 134 14.01 6.50 -4.23
C VAL A 134 13.97 7.28 -5.55
N LYS A 135 15.11 7.83 -5.97
CA LYS A 135 15.22 8.51 -7.26
C LYS A 135 14.86 7.57 -8.42
N VAL A 136 15.38 6.35 -8.41
CA VAL A 136 15.10 5.36 -9.47
C VAL A 136 13.63 4.96 -9.44
N LEU A 137 13.06 4.72 -8.26
CA LEU A 137 11.63 4.39 -8.13
C LEU A 137 10.75 5.50 -8.71
N ASN A 138 11.07 6.76 -8.43
CA ASN A 138 10.32 7.90 -8.95
C ASN A 138 10.44 8.02 -10.47
N LEU A 139 11.62 7.74 -11.02
CA LEU A 139 11.81 7.72 -12.47
C LEU A 139 10.96 6.64 -13.13
N ILE A 140 10.87 5.46 -12.52
CA ILE A 140 10.04 4.36 -13.02
C ILE A 140 8.55 4.73 -12.95
N THR A 141 8.12 5.27 -11.82
CA THR A 141 6.71 5.61 -11.57
C THR A 141 6.23 6.74 -12.49
N ASN A 142 7.09 7.71 -12.78
CA ASN A 142 6.72 8.92 -13.53
C ASN A 142 7.03 8.84 -15.03
N GLN A 143 7.34 7.64 -15.54
CA GLN A 143 7.47 7.45 -16.97
C GLN A 143 6.13 7.72 -17.65
N THR A 144 6.17 8.50 -18.73
CA THR A 144 4.99 8.66 -19.61
C THR A 144 4.94 7.49 -20.58
N ASP A 145 3.77 6.91 -20.74
CA ASP A 145 3.53 5.89 -21.75
C ASP A 145 3.72 6.53 -23.13
N LYS A 146 4.60 5.97 -23.90
CA LYS A 146 4.81 6.39 -25.28
C LYS A 146 3.97 5.54 -26.21
#